data_a492f8c025c132fafec0513e7feb51af
#
_entry.id   a492f8c025c132fafec0513e7feb51af
#
_cell.length_a   1.000
_cell.length_b   1.000
_cell.length_c   1.000
_cell.angle_alpha   90.00
_cell.angle_beta   90.00
_cell.angle_gamma   90.00
#
_symmetry.space_group_name_H-M   'P 1'
#
loop_
_entity.id
_entity.type
_entity.pdbx_description
1 polymer ?
#
loop_
_entity_poly.entity_id
_entity_poly.type
_entity_poly.pdbx_seq_one_letter_code
_entity_poly.pdbx_strand_id
1 'polypeptide(L)'
;MNRRTFLGITACATTAACAQGVREQNAPLSIRIRSEHQGRRVPRNFIGLSYELAQLSEPAFFSAQHNDLVALFRRLSPSGVLRLGGNTSEFCWFQATPETPAPKLHTPPGDLGQNWMPHRLFAIQPAAIDALAGFLDATGWTLIYGLNFGNSTPARAAAEAAYVQQKLGSRLNFFQIGNEPDLYQKASNGTRPPGWGFDDYVREWLAFADAVSARVPEARFGGPDTAASSDWVIRFGNEVAPKLGKRLVALSGHYYAEGPPNDPRVTTERLLAGNPAVAESARAIVRAADAHNLIYRMTEGNSCYRGGKPGMSDAFAASLWAADYLMTLASLGCAGINLHGGDSRFLSAGLGDHNPGLEVAGNNKPSAANGFYTPIATERGQVAGARPVYYGMLLAQEFAGATLLGLEPAQSGSLGAYGAERSGTVLLALVNKASFGDRDIHIMSDRSFSRATLWRLTGPGLDATTGVEFGRSAVSSEGAWNPRSEPLPVRNGALQIAVPAASAVLVFLS
;
A
#
# COMPACT_ATOMS: atom_id res chain seq x y z
N MET A 1 39.43 3.44 -65.07
CA MET A 1 39.85 4.86 -65.04
C MET A 1 38.84 5.64 -64.22
N ASN A 2 39.42 6.26 -63.20
CA ASN A 2 38.96 7.36 -62.36
C ASN A 2 37.72 7.24 -61.46
N ARG A 3 38.10 7.00 -60.20
CA ARG A 3 37.51 7.53 -58.97
C ARG A 3 37.47 9.07 -58.97
N ARG A 4 36.47 9.64 -58.39
CA ARG A 4 36.44 10.80 -57.47
C ARG A 4 35.04 11.43 -57.47
N THR A 5 34.50 11.49 -56.34
CA THR A 5 34.07 12.55 -55.43
C THR A 5 32.56 12.66 -55.29
N PHE A 6 32.03 12.26 -54.16
CA PHE A 6 30.93 12.94 -53.46
C PHE A 6 31.06 12.70 -51.97
N LEU A 7 31.78 13.59 -51.32
CA LEU A 7 31.76 13.82 -49.88
C LEU A 7 31.21 15.24 -49.69
N GLY A 8 30.18 15.38 -48.92
CA GLY A 8 29.76 16.66 -48.40
C GLY A 8 28.26 16.81 -48.22
N ILE A 9 27.89 17.16 -47.02
CA ILE A 9 26.60 17.65 -46.55
C ILE A 9 25.65 16.54 -46.01
N THR A 10 25.94 16.06 -44.79
CA THR A 10 24.89 15.62 -43.85
C THR A 10 25.39 15.73 -42.42
N ALA A 11 25.59 16.95 -41.96
CA ALA A 11 25.90 17.21 -40.55
C ALA A 11 25.38 18.60 -40.17
N CYS A 12 24.06 18.76 -40.00
CA CYS A 12 23.47 19.95 -39.38
C CYS A 12 21.99 19.83 -39.00
N ALA A 13 21.41 18.61 -38.92
CA ALA A 13 19.99 18.47 -38.55
C ALA A 13 19.74 17.85 -37.14
N THR A 14 20.77 17.36 -36.47
CA THR A 14 20.58 16.63 -35.18
C THR A 14 20.79 17.49 -33.93
N THR A 15 21.37 18.68 -34.03
CA THR A 15 21.62 19.55 -32.87
C THR A 15 20.44 20.47 -32.52
N ALA A 16 19.52 20.76 -33.45
CA ALA A 16 18.37 21.61 -33.18
C ALA A 16 17.24 20.90 -32.44
N ALA A 17 17.04 19.59 -32.67
CA ALA A 17 16.02 18.81 -31.97
C ALA A 17 16.35 18.53 -30.49
N CYS A 18 17.66 18.31 -30.17
CA CYS A 18 18.08 18.17 -28.78
C CYS A 18 17.97 19.49 -27.98
N ALA A 19 18.21 20.64 -28.63
CA ALA A 19 18.10 21.93 -27.97
C ALA A 19 16.65 22.38 -27.72
N GLN A 20 15.69 21.93 -28.54
CA GLN A 20 14.26 22.17 -28.30
C GLN A 20 13.71 21.32 -27.17
N GLY A 21 14.08 20.03 -27.05
CA GLY A 21 13.66 19.16 -25.97
C GLY A 21 14.17 19.60 -24.58
N VAL A 22 15.37 20.16 -24.50
CA VAL A 22 15.95 20.73 -23.27
C VAL A 22 15.31 22.07 -22.89
N ARG A 23 14.82 22.86 -23.84
CA ARG A 23 14.12 24.13 -23.58
C ARG A 23 12.69 23.95 -23.07
N GLU A 24 11.97 22.91 -23.50
CA GLU A 24 10.62 22.63 -23.00
C GLU A 24 10.62 22.12 -21.54
N GLN A 25 11.69 21.47 -21.09
CA GLN A 25 11.81 20.99 -19.72
C GLN A 25 12.11 22.08 -18.70
N ASN A 26 12.57 23.25 -19.10
CA ASN A 26 12.95 24.36 -18.21
C ASN A 26 11.95 25.53 -18.18
N ALA A 27 10.81 25.43 -18.88
CA ALA A 27 9.76 26.44 -18.75
C ALA A 27 9.10 26.33 -17.36
N PRO A 28 8.93 27.43 -16.61
CA PRO A 28 8.23 27.39 -15.33
C PRO A 28 6.82 26.83 -15.51
N LEU A 29 6.51 25.78 -14.73
CA LEU A 29 5.16 25.20 -14.69
C LEU A 29 4.29 26.03 -13.75
N SER A 30 3.15 26.49 -14.25
CA SER A 30 2.16 27.18 -13.40
C SER A 30 1.07 26.20 -12.95
N ILE A 31 0.87 26.08 -11.65
CA ILE A 31 -0.22 25.28 -11.05
C ILE A 31 -1.18 26.23 -10.35
N ARG A 32 -2.46 26.14 -10.68
CA ARG A 32 -3.54 26.89 -10.06
C ARG A 32 -4.30 26.03 -9.07
N ILE A 33 -4.42 26.49 -7.81
CA ILE A 33 -5.29 25.90 -6.79
C ILE A 33 -6.70 26.46 -6.99
N ARG A 34 -7.68 25.56 -7.14
CA ARG A 34 -9.11 25.87 -7.30
C ARG A 34 -9.84 25.56 -6.00
N SER A 35 -9.97 26.55 -5.12
CA SER A 35 -10.60 26.36 -3.81
C SER A 35 -12.10 26.09 -3.89
N GLU A 36 -12.77 26.52 -4.96
CA GLU A 36 -14.18 26.24 -5.22
C GLU A 36 -14.42 24.78 -5.70
N HIS A 37 -13.41 24.11 -6.24
CA HIS A 37 -13.50 22.72 -6.67
C HIS A 37 -13.05 21.80 -5.56
N GLN A 38 -13.95 21.58 -4.58
CA GLN A 38 -13.71 20.64 -3.50
C GLN A 38 -14.01 19.22 -3.94
N GLY A 39 -13.02 18.35 -3.73
CA GLY A 39 -13.14 16.91 -3.93
C GLY A 39 -13.62 16.19 -2.67
N ARG A 40 -13.37 14.89 -2.61
CA ARG A 40 -13.70 14.07 -1.44
C ARG A 40 -12.79 14.40 -0.27
N ARG A 41 -13.29 14.16 0.94
CA ARG A 41 -12.47 14.18 2.14
C ARG A 41 -11.64 12.91 2.22
N VAL A 42 -10.32 13.02 2.42
CA VAL A 42 -9.44 11.90 2.70
C VAL A 42 -9.78 11.36 4.11
N PRO A 43 -10.11 10.09 4.27
CA PRO A 43 -10.41 9.53 5.58
C PRO A 43 -9.24 9.68 6.56
N ARG A 44 -9.52 9.90 7.85
CA ARG A 44 -8.47 10.00 8.87
C ARG A 44 -7.64 8.72 8.99
N ASN A 45 -8.26 7.57 8.74
CA ASN A 45 -7.65 6.25 8.74
C ASN A 45 -7.23 5.78 7.34
N PHE A 46 -6.90 6.71 6.44
CA PHE A 46 -6.51 6.41 5.06
C PHE A 46 -5.26 5.52 5.00
N ILE A 47 -4.24 5.84 5.81
CA ILE A 47 -3.00 5.07 5.87
C ILE A 47 -3.21 3.77 6.64
N GLY A 48 -2.67 2.69 6.10
CA GLY A 48 -2.69 1.37 6.71
C GLY A 48 -1.46 0.54 6.40
N LEU A 49 -1.30 -0.52 7.16
CA LEU A 49 -0.29 -1.56 6.97
C LEU A 49 -0.99 -2.91 6.86
N SER A 50 -0.47 -3.78 6.00
CA SER A 50 -0.91 -5.18 5.86
C SER A 50 0.23 -6.10 6.30
N TYR A 51 -0.08 -7.09 7.12
CA TYR A 51 0.85 -8.10 7.60
C TYR A 51 0.27 -9.50 7.36
N GLU A 52 1.15 -10.47 7.21
CA GLU A 52 0.78 -11.88 7.18
C GLU A 52 0.09 -12.29 8.49
N LEU A 53 -1.06 -12.99 8.40
CA LEU A 53 -1.81 -13.40 9.59
C LEU A 53 -0.99 -14.32 10.51
N ALA A 54 -0.09 -15.14 9.94
CA ALA A 54 0.84 -16.01 10.68
C ALA A 54 1.73 -15.24 11.67
N GLN A 55 1.86 -13.92 11.55
CA GLN A 55 2.55 -13.09 12.54
C GLN A 55 1.96 -13.26 13.95
N LEU A 56 0.66 -13.59 14.04
CA LEU A 56 -0.01 -13.88 15.32
C LEU A 56 0.41 -15.22 15.96
N SER A 57 1.16 -16.08 15.26
CA SER A 57 1.76 -17.25 15.90
C SER A 57 2.86 -16.88 16.90
N GLU A 58 3.29 -15.60 16.89
CA GLU A 58 4.18 -14.99 17.91
C GLU A 58 3.40 -13.94 18.72
N PRO A 59 2.78 -14.30 19.85
CA PRO A 59 1.90 -13.39 20.59
C PRO A 59 2.57 -12.09 21.05
N ALA A 60 3.90 -12.09 21.25
CA ALA A 60 4.64 -10.91 21.70
C ALA A 60 4.82 -9.85 20.59
N PHE A 61 4.61 -10.19 19.31
CA PHE A 61 4.88 -9.28 18.21
C PHE A 61 3.91 -8.10 18.18
N PHE A 62 2.60 -8.36 18.07
CA PHE A 62 1.57 -7.33 18.23
C PHE A 62 1.14 -7.24 19.69
N SER A 63 1.97 -6.61 20.50
CA SER A 63 1.78 -6.43 21.94
C SER A 63 2.00 -4.96 22.32
N ALA A 64 1.25 -4.47 23.29
CA ALA A 64 1.45 -3.12 23.85
C ALA A 64 2.86 -2.93 24.45
N GLN A 65 3.56 -4.02 24.79
CA GLN A 65 4.92 -4.01 25.29
C GLN A 65 5.99 -3.94 24.19
N HIS A 66 5.62 -4.11 22.94
CA HIS A 66 6.53 -3.93 21.80
C HIS A 66 6.66 -2.42 21.47
N ASN A 67 7.34 -1.68 22.35
CA ASN A 67 7.36 -0.23 22.40
C ASN A 67 7.77 0.43 21.07
N ASP A 68 8.82 -0.08 20.43
CA ASP A 68 9.35 0.51 19.19
C ASP A 68 8.36 0.32 18.03
N LEU A 69 7.71 -0.85 17.93
CA LEU A 69 6.67 -1.09 16.94
C LEU A 69 5.46 -0.19 17.18
N VAL A 70 4.99 -0.09 18.41
CA VAL A 70 3.91 0.82 18.83
C VAL A 70 4.25 2.26 18.47
N ALA A 71 5.47 2.71 18.73
CA ALA A 71 5.91 4.07 18.44
C ALA A 71 5.93 4.36 16.95
N LEU A 72 6.43 3.43 16.10
CA LEU A 72 6.43 3.59 14.65
C LEU A 72 5.02 3.57 14.06
N PHE A 73 4.11 2.72 14.55
CA PHE A 73 2.70 2.74 14.14
C PHE A 73 2.05 4.08 14.45
N ARG A 74 2.21 4.58 15.68
CA ARG A 74 1.69 5.89 16.11
C ARG A 74 2.28 7.05 15.32
N ARG A 75 3.59 6.98 15.00
CA ARG A 75 4.28 7.98 14.18
C ARG A 75 3.73 7.99 12.76
N LEU A 76 3.49 6.82 12.17
CA LEU A 76 2.97 6.71 10.82
C LEU A 76 1.56 7.29 10.71
N SER A 77 0.69 6.95 11.65
CA SER A 77 -0.68 7.49 11.73
C SER A 77 -1.24 7.36 13.15
N PRO A 78 -1.92 8.41 13.67
CA PRO A 78 -2.60 8.32 14.96
C PRO A 78 -3.88 7.47 14.92
N SER A 79 -4.36 7.09 13.72
CA SER A 79 -5.62 6.36 13.53
C SER A 79 -5.61 5.48 12.29
N GLY A 80 -4.50 4.77 12.05
CA GLY A 80 -4.34 3.89 10.88
C GLY A 80 -5.17 2.62 10.96
N VAL A 81 -5.07 1.81 9.90
CA VAL A 81 -5.71 0.49 9.83
C VAL A 81 -4.63 -0.57 9.65
N LEU A 82 -4.58 -1.52 10.56
CA LEU A 82 -3.83 -2.76 10.37
C LEU A 82 -4.72 -3.77 9.64
N ARG A 83 -4.20 -4.41 8.62
CA ARG A 83 -4.81 -5.59 8.03
C ARG A 83 -3.95 -6.80 8.36
N LEU A 84 -4.53 -7.82 8.95
CA LEU A 84 -3.93 -9.14 9.11
C LEU A 84 -4.57 -10.10 8.13
N GLY A 85 -3.77 -10.60 7.18
CA GLY A 85 -4.24 -11.42 6.06
C GLY A 85 -3.05 -12.05 5.34
N GLY A 86 -2.88 -11.77 4.05
CA GLY A 86 -1.82 -12.32 3.22
C GLY A 86 -2.00 -13.81 2.93
N ASN A 87 -1.06 -14.41 2.23
CA ASN A 87 -1.13 -15.82 1.85
C ASN A 87 -1.21 -16.76 3.06
N THR A 88 -0.60 -16.39 4.18
CA THR A 88 -0.64 -17.22 5.39
C THR A 88 -2.01 -17.23 6.06
N SER A 89 -2.93 -16.32 5.74
CA SER A 89 -4.28 -16.38 6.30
C SER A 89 -4.99 -17.70 5.95
N GLU A 90 -4.70 -18.26 4.78
CA GLU A 90 -5.26 -19.54 4.32
C GLU A 90 -4.64 -20.76 5.05
N PHE A 91 -3.61 -20.54 5.85
CA PHE A 91 -2.84 -21.55 6.57
C PHE A 91 -2.80 -21.29 8.08
N CYS A 92 -3.49 -20.27 8.56
CA CYS A 92 -3.69 -20.01 9.98
C CYS A 92 -4.94 -20.71 10.50
N TRP A 93 -4.94 -21.05 11.79
CA TRP A 93 -6.10 -21.62 12.45
C TRP A 93 -6.15 -21.24 13.93
N PHE A 94 -7.34 -20.97 14.43
CA PHE A 94 -7.55 -20.60 15.83
C PHE A 94 -7.48 -21.84 16.73
N GLN A 95 -6.46 -21.88 17.58
CA GLN A 95 -6.28 -22.90 18.60
C GLN A 95 -6.86 -22.42 19.93
N ALA A 96 -8.16 -22.58 20.09
CA ALA A 96 -8.87 -22.12 21.29
C ALA A 96 -8.36 -22.77 22.57
N THR A 97 -7.97 -24.06 22.50
CA THR A 97 -7.33 -24.82 23.59
C THR A 97 -6.22 -25.69 23.00
N PRO A 98 -5.29 -26.21 23.83
CA PRO A 98 -4.24 -27.13 23.35
C PRO A 98 -4.77 -28.37 22.64
N GLU A 99 -5.97 -28.82 22.99
CA GLU A 99 -6.64 -30.00 22.40
C GLU A 99 -7.39 -29.69 21.12
N THR A 100 -7.56 -28.40 20.75
CA THR A 100 -8.21 -28.02 19.47
C THR A 100 -7.42 -28.60 18.30
N PRO A 101 -8.02 -29.49 17.46
CA PRO A 101 -7.27 -30.13 16.38
C PRO A 101 -7.00 -29.16 15.23
N ALA A 102 -5.83 -29.22 14.64
CA ALA A 102 -5.51 -28.47 13.41
C ALA A 102 -6.44 -28.90 12.26
N PRO A 103 -6.76 -28.00 11.32
CA PRO A 103 -7.44 -28.38 10.09
C PRO A 103 -6.55 -29.27 9.22
N LYS A 104 -7.15 -29.98 8.28
CA LYS A 104 -6.38 -30.70 7.26
C LYS A 104 -5.80 -29.68 6.28
N LEU A 105 -4.49 -29.75 6.05
CA LEU A 105 -3.86 -29.01 4.99
C LEU A 105 -4.23 -29.63 3.62
N HIS A 106 -4.83 -28.87 2.74
CA HIS A 106 -4.99 -29.25 1.36
C HIS A 106 -3.63 -29.12 0.67
N THR A 107 -3.04 -30.24 0.31
CA THR A 107 -1.82 -30.25 -0.50
C THR A 107 -2.23 -29.96 -1.94
N PRO A 108 -1.73 -28.89 -2.57
CA PRO A 108 -2.04 -28.62 -3.96
C PRO A 108 -1.63 -29.79 -4.86
N PRO A 109 -2.39 -30.11 -5.91
CA PRO A 109 -1.94 -31.04 -6.92
C PRO A 109 -0.74 -30.44 -7.66
N GLY A 110 0.39 -31.16 -7.74
CA GLY A 110 1.54 -30.77 -8.53
C GLY A 110 2.88 -30.79 -7.78
N ASP A 111 3.94 -30.43 -8.49
CA ASP A 111 5.28 -30.34 -7.95
C ASP A 111 5.38 -29.17 -6.96
N LEU A 112 5.75 -29.47 -5.71
CA LEU A 112 5.92 -28.50 -4.63
C LEU A 112 6.89 -27.37 -5.00
N GLY A 113 7.84 -27.59 -5.91
CA GLY A 113 8.77 -26.56 -6.40
C GLY A 113 8.14 -25.43 -7.21
N GLN A 114 6.88 -25.58 -7.66
CA GLN A 114 6.15 -24.55 -8.40
C GLN A 114 5.07 -23.87 -7.55
N ASN A 115 4.82 -24.34 -6.33
CA ASN A 115 3.80 -23.81 -5.45
C ASN A 115 4.42 -22.80 -4.49
N TRP A 116 3.93 -21.57 -4.57
CA TRP A 116 4.35 -20.41 -3.75
C TRP A 116 3.54 -20.25 -2.46
N MET A 117 2.67 -21.21 -2.13
CA MET A 117 1.86 -21.16 -0.92
C MET A 117 2.59 -21.78 0.28
N PRO A 118 2.25 -21.38 1.52
CA PRO A 118 2.78 -22.01 2.72
C PRO A 118 2.57 -23.51 2.74
N HIS A 119 3.56 -24.25 3.25
CA HIS A 119 3.50 -25.71 3.37
C HIS A 119 3.21 -26.22 4.78
N ARG A 120 2.92 -25.30 5.69
CA ARG A 120 2.65 -25.59 7.10
C ARG A 120 1.48 -24.74 7.63
N LEU A 121 0.84 -25.22 8.69
CA LEU A 121 -0.20 -24.49 9.41
C LEU A 121 0.40 -23.68 10.55
N PHE A 122 -0.20 -22.53 10.82
CA PHE A 122 0.17 -21.63 11.92
C PHE A 122 -0.97 -21.56 12.93
N ALA A 123 -0.70 -21.97 14.17
CA ALA A 123 -1.67 -21.88 15.26
C ALA A 123 -1.73 -20.44 15.79
N ILE A 124 -2.93 -19.88 15.90
CA ILE A 124 -3.21 -18.62 16.57
C ILE A 124 -3.87 -18.92 17.88
N GLN A 125 -3.19 -18.61 18.99
CA GLN A 125 -3.70 -18.84 20.33
C GLN A 125 -4.50 -17.62 20.83
N PRO A 126 -5.43 -17.79 21.79
CA PRO A 126 -6.15 -16.71 22.43
C PRO A 126 -5.25 -15.58 22.92
N ALA A 127 -4.10 -15.90 23.52
CA ALA A 127 -3.14 -14.93 24.02
C ALA A 127 -2.61 -13.97 22.94
N ALA A 128 -2.52 -14.41 21.67
CA ALA A 128 -2.10 -13.56 20.57
C ALA A 128 -3.16 -12.49 20.23
N ILE A 129 -4.43 -12.88 20.26
CA ILE A 129 -5.55 -11.96 20.02
C ILE A 129 -5.71 -10.99 21.21
N ASP A 130 -5.50 -11.47 22.44
CA ASP A 130 -5.51 -10.62 23.64
C ASP A 130 -4.37 -9.58 23.61
N ALA A 131 -3.15 -9.99 23.21
CA ALA A 131 -2.03 -9.08 23.02
C ALA A 131 -2.28 -8.06 21.90
N LEU A 132 -2.85 -8.50 20.79
CA LEU A 132 -3.24 -7.65 19.67
C LEU A 132 -4.26 -6.57 20.09
N ALA A 133 -5.23 -6.90 20.95
CA ALA A 133 -6.17 -5.91 21.49
C ALA A 133 -5.41 -4.79 22.22
N GLY A 134 -4.47 -5.15 23.10
CA GLY A 134 -3.62 -4.18 23.78
C GLY A 134 -2.73 -3.36 22.84
N PHE A 135 -2.22 -3.96 21.77
CA PHE A 135 -1.45 -3.26 20.73
C PHE A 135 -2.31 -2.22 19.99
N LEU A 136 -3.54 -2.58 19.61
CA LEU A 136 -4.46 -1.67 18.93
C LEU A 136 -4.88 -0.51 19.83
N ASP A 137 -5.07 -0.76 21.12
CA ASP A 137 -5.34 0.29 22.10
C ASP A 137 -4.13 1.24 22.27
N ALA A 138 -2.93 0.68 22.35
CA ALA A 138 -1.69 1.46 22.47
C ALA A 138 -1.40 2.30 21.25
N THR A 139 -1.71 1.81 20.04
CA THR A 139 -1.45 2.52 18.78
C THR A 139 -2.56 3.49 18.37
N GLY A 140 -3.80 3.26 18.78
CA GLY A 140 -4.99 3.95 18.30
C GLY A 140 -5.49 3.42 16.95
N TRP A 141 -4.94 2.30 16.46
CA TRP A 141 -5.30 1.70 15.18
C TRP A 141 -6.51 0.79 15.28
N THR A 142 -7.12 0.54 14.14
CA THR A 142 -8.21 -0.43 13.96
C THR A 142 -7.75 -1.58 13.08
N LEU A 143 -8.53 -2.66 13.03
CA LEU A 143 -8.14 -3.91 12.39
C LEU A 143 -9.10 -4.33 11.27
N ILE A 144 -8.53 -4.87 10.20
CA ILE A 144 -9.18 -5.78 9.25
C ILE A 144 -8.59 -7.17 9.50
N TYR A 145 -9.45 -8.15 9.77
CA TYR A 145 -9.03 -9.52 10.15
C TYR A 145 -9.40 -10.53 9.07
N GLY A 146 -8.39 -11.22 8.52
CA GLY A 146 -8.56 -12.29 7.54
C GLY A 146 -8.93 -13.62 8.20
N LEU A 147 -9.99 -14.26 7.72
CA LEU A 147 -10.42 -15.61 8.11
C LEU A 147 -9.95 -16.61 7.05
N ASN A 148 -9.43 -17.73 7.49
CA ASN A 148 -8.99 -18.82 6.64
C ASN A 148 -10.17 -19.39 5.84
N PHE A 149 -10.09 -19.26 4.52
CA PHE A 149 -11.08 -19.77 3.57
C PHE A 149 -10.55 -20.99 2.80
N GLY A 150 -9.24 -21.05 2.59
CA GLY A 150 -8.57 -22.08 1.81
C GLY A 150 -8.54 -23.45 2.50
N ASN A 151 -8.19 -23.49 3.78
CA ASN A 151 -7.99 -24.71 4.57
C ASN A 151 -8.83 -24.77 5.85
N SER A 152 -10.00 -24.11 5.87
CA SER A 152 -10.87 -24.08 7.04
C SER A 152 -12.31 -24.49 6.70
N THR A 153 -13.21 -24.34 7.66
CA THR A 153 -14.64 -24.58 7.51
C THR A 153 -15.43 -23.39 8.06
N PRO A 154 -16.68 -23.17 7.62
CA PRO A 154 -17.55 -22.12 8.16
C PRO A 154 -17.64 -22.14 9.69
N ALA A 155 -17.74 -23.33 10.30
CA ALA A 155 -17.84 -23.48 11.76
C ALA A 155 -16.55 -23.03 12.50
N ARG A 156 -15.37 -23.34 11.95
CA ARG A 156 -14.09 -22.89 12.50
C ARG A 156 -13.93 -21.38 12.38
N ALA A 157 -14.22 -20.83 11.21
CA ALA A 157 -14.20 -19.39 10.98
C ALA A 157 -15.13 -18.64 11.93
N ALA A 158 -16.34 -19.18 12.16
CA ALA A 158 -17.30 -18.60 13.10
C ALA A 158 -16.81 -18.64 14.55
N ALA A 159 -16.10 -19.71 14.97
CA ALA A 159 -15.53 -19.80 16.31
C ALA A 159 -14.40 -18.78 16.51
N GLU A 160 -13.51 -18.64 15.53
CA GLU A 160 -12.44 -17.66 15.54
C GLU A 160 -12.99 -16.24 15.54
N ALA A 161 -13.92 -15.93 14.62
CA ALA A 161 -14.54 -14.62 14.52
C ALA A 161 -15.23 -14.19 15.82
N ALA A 162 -15.87 -15.11 16.52
CA ALA A 162 -16.52 -14.83 17.83
C ALA A 162 -15.49 -14.37 18.87
N TYR A 163 -14.34 -15.05 18.95
CA TYR A 163 -13.30 -14.68 19.90
C TYR A 163 -12.67 -13.32 19.52
N VAL A 164 -12.36 -13.14 18.23
CA VAL A 164 -11.78 -11.89 17.71
C VAL A 164 -12.73 -10.71 17.97
N GLN A 165 -14.02 -10.86 17.66
CA GLN A 165 -15.02 -9.80 17.91
C GLN A 165 -15.15 -9.49 19.39
N GLN A 166 -15.20 -10.51 20.23
CA GLN A 166 -15.31 -10.34 21.69
C GLN A 166 -14.14 -9.55 22.27
N LYS A 167 -12.93 -9.78 21.76
CA LYS A 167 -11.71 -9.13 22.29
C LYS A 167 -11.46 -7.75 21.71
N LEU A 168 -11.73 -7.56 20.44
CA LEU A 168 -11.41 -6.33 19.75
C LEU A 168 -12.56 -5.30 19.73
N GLY A 169 -13.80 -5.75 19.81
CA GLY A 169 -14.96 -4.86 19.85
C GLY A 169 -14.95 -3.85 18.69
N SER A 170 -14.99 -2.57 19.03
CA SER A 170 -15.00 -1.47 18.06
C SER A 170 -13.67 -1.26 17.33
N ARG A 171 -12.57 -1.89 17.77
CA ARG A 171 -11.30 -1.88 17.05
C ARG A 171 -11.34 -2.72 15.77
N LEU A 172 -12.26 -3.67 15.67
CA LEU A 172 -12.44 -4.47 14.47
C LEU A 172 -13.32 -3.72 13.45
N ASN A 173 -12.75 -3.40 12.29
CA ASN A 173 -13.48 -2.76 11.21
C ASN A 173 -14.40 -3.76 10.50
N PHE A 174 -13.84 -4.86 10.03
CA PHE A 174 -14.56 -5.95 9.38
C PHE A 174 -13.68 -7.20 9.23
N PHE A 175 -14.32 -8.32 8.96
CA PHE A 175 -13.67 -9.56 8.56
C PHE A 175 -13.50 -9.62 7.04
N GLN A 176 -12.37 -10.17 6.59
CA GLN A 176 -12.17 -10.66 5.22
C GLN A 176 -12.22 -12.18 5.24
N ILE A 177 -12.82 -12.80 4.23
CA ILE A 177 -12.91 -14.25 4.09
C ILE A 177 -12.14 -14.64 2.84
N GLY A 178 -10.94 -15.21 3.05
CA GLY A 178 -10.01 -15.54 1.98
C GLY A 178 -9.05 -14.43 1.60
N ASN A 179 -7.96 -14.82 0.96
CA ASN A 179 -6.91 -13.96 0.41
C ASN A 179 -6.66 -14.36 -1.04
N GLU A 180 -6.80 -13.42 -1.98
CA GLU A 180 -6.54 -13.61 -3.42
C GLU A 180 -7.27 -14.81 -4.05
N PRO A 181 -8.60 -14.93 -3.85
CA PRO A 181 -9.35 -16.09 -4.32
C PRO A 181 -9.36 -16.23 -5.85
N ASP A 182 -9.10 -15.17 -6.60
CA ASP A 182 -8.95 -15.19 -8.05
C ASP A 182 -7.70 -15.96 -8.52
N LEU A 183 -6.83 -16.35 -7.59
CA LEU A 183 -5.66 -17.19 -7.84
C LEU A 183 -5.84 -18.67 -7.43
N TYR A 184 -6.89 -19.04 -6.71
CA TYR A 184 -7.02 -20.35 -6.05
C TYR A 184 -7.00 -21.54 -7.01
N GLN A 185 -7.54 -21.39 -8.21
CA GLN A 185 -7.51 -22.43 -9.24
C GLN A 185 -6.18 -22.57 -9.99
N LYS A 186 -5.25 -21.60 -9.81
CA LYS A 186 -3.94 -21.64 -10.48
C LYS A 186 -3.05 -22.71 -9.83
N ALA A 187 -2.26 -23.41 -10.64
CA ALA A 187 -1.33 -24.45 -10.17
C ALA A 187 -0.35 -23.94 -9.10
N SER A 188 0.03 -22.65 -9.17
CA SER A 188 0.91 -22.00 -8.18
C SER A 188 0.25 -21.76 -6.82
N ASN A 189 -1.07 -21.81 -6.73
CA ASN A 189 -1.84 -21.66 -5.48
C ASN A 189 -2.49 -22.99 -5.07
N GLY A 190 -3.27 -23.62 -5.96
CA GLY A 190 -3.79 -24.99 -5.83
C GLY A 190 -4.78 -25.23 -4.68
N THR A 191 -5.36 -24.20 -4.08
CA THR A 191 -6.35 -24.35 -2.99
C THR A 191 -7.72 -24.77 -3.49
N ARG A 192 -7.98 -24.65 -4.78
CA ARG A 192 -9.22 -25.10 -5.46
C ARG A 192 -8.90 -25.79 -6.78
N PRO A 193 -9.78 -26.72 -7.23
CA PRO A 193 -9.55 -27.45 -8.47
C PRO A 193 -9.67 -26.53 -9.71
N PRO A 194 -9.11 -26.96 -10.85
CA PRO A 194 -9.36 -26.28 -12.13
C PRO A 194 -10.87 -26.17 -12.42
N GLY A 195 -11.29 -25.00 -12.94
CA GLY A 195 -12.69 -24.71 -13.25
C GLY A 195 -13.48 -24.08 -12.10
N TRP A 196 -12.97 -24.07 -10.87
CA TRP A 196 -13.53 -23.26 -9.80
C TRP A 196 -13.38 -21.77 -10.13
N GLY A 197 -14.45 -21.01 -9.97
CA GLY A 197 -14.49 -19.62 -10.41
C GLY A 197 -15.24 -18.71 -9.46
N PHE A 198 -15.61 -17.54 -9.97
CA PHE A 198 -16.25 -16.50 -9.18
C PHE A 198 -17.58 -16.96 -8.55
N ASP A 199 -18.42 -17.68 -9.29
CA ASP A 199 -19.74 -18.12 -8.78
C ASP A 199 -19.59 -19.16 -7.66
N ASP A 200 -18.59 -20.05 -7.77
CA ASP A 200 -18.21 -20.99 -6.71
C ASP A 200 -17.69 -20.26 -5.48
N TYR A 201 -16.82 -19.26 -5.71
CA TYR A 201 -16.31 -18.39 -4.66
C TYR A 201 -17.44 -17.72 -3.88
N VAL A 202 -18.36 -17.05 -4.55
CA VAL A 202 -19.46 -16.33 -3.89
C VAL A 202 -20.36 -17.29 -3.11
N ARG A 203 -20.65 -18.47 -3.66
CA ARG A 203 -21.46 -19.49 -2.97
C ARG A 203 -20.79 -19.96 -1.67
N GLU A 204 -19.51 -20.30 -1.73
CA GLU A 204 -18.74 -20.76 -0.57
C GLU A 204 -18.52 -19.62 0.44
N TRP A 205 -18.18 -18.43 -0.05
CA TRP A 205 -17.99 -17.24 0.78
C TRP A 205 -19.23 -16.89 1.60
N LEU A 206 -20.41 -16.94 0.99
CA LEU A 206 -21.68 -16.69 1.68
C LEU A 206 -21.94 -17.71 2.79
N ALA A 207 -21.57 -18.98 2.59
CA ALA A 207 -21.70 -19.99 3.65
C ALA A 207 -20.81 -19.68 4.88
N PHE A 208 -19.61 -19.14 4.66
CA PHE A 208 -18.74 -18.66 5.74
C PHE A 208 -19.35 -17.41 6.42
N ALA A 209 -19.78 -16.43 5.64
CA ALA A 209 -20.38 -15.20 6.16
C ALA A 209 -21.64 -15.48 6.98
N ASP A 210 -22.48 -16.42 6.55
CA ASP A 210 -23.69 -16.85 7.26
C ASP A 210 -23.34 -17.53 8.59
N ALA A 211 -22.35 -18.44 8.59
CA ALA A 211 -21.91 -19.11 9.82
C ALA A 211 -21.30 -18.11 10.83
N VAL A 212 -20.50 -17.17 10.36
CA VAL A 212 -19.95 -16.09 11.20
C VAL A 212 -21.07 -15.22 11.74
N SER A 213 -22.02 -14.80 10.90
CA SER A 213 -23.16 -13.95 11.29
C SER A 213 -24.10 -14.61 12.29
N ALA A 214 -24.29 -15.94 12.19
CA ALA A 214 -25.09 -16.68 13.15
C ALA A 214 -24.48 -16.65 14.56
N ARG A 215 -23.17 -16.58 14.67
CA ARG A 215 -22.45 -16.55 15.94
C ARG A 215 -22.09 -15.13 16.42
N VAL A 216 -21.93 -14.21 15.48
CA VAL A 216 -21.57 -12.80 15.67
C VAL A 216 -22.56 -11.94 14.85
N PRO A 217 -23.75 -11.65 15.36
CA PRO A 217 -24.79 -10.93 14.60
C PRO A 217 -24.36 -9.55 14.10
N GLU A 218 -23.46 -8.87 14.81
CA GLU A 218 -22.88 -7.57 14.45
C GLU A 218 -21.69 -7.64 13.50
N ALA A 219 -21.29 -8.84 13.06
CA ALA A 219 -20.15 -9.00 12.16
C ALA A 219 -20.32 -8.20 10.88
N ARG A 220 -19.28 -7.47 10.52
CA ARG A 220 -19.17 -6.75 9.26
C ARG A 220 -18.12 -7.42 8.39
N PHE A 221 -18.29 -7.32 7.08
CA PHE A 221 -17.46 -7.98 6.08
C PHE A 221 -16.95 -7.01 5.04
N GLY A 222 -15.79 -7.32 4.48
CA GLY A 222 -15.24 -6.72 3.27
C GLY A 222 -14.70 -7.81 2.35
N GLY A 223 -14.62 -7.52 1.07
CA GLY A 223 -14.12 -8.49 0.08
C GLY A 223 -14.17 -7.94 -1.35
N PRO A 224 -13.80 -8.76 -2.33
CA PRO A 224 -13.34 -10.16 -2.27
C PRO A 224 -11.84 -10.34 -1.99
N ASP A 225 -11.06 -9.25 -1.92
CA ASP A 225 -9.62 -9.27 -1.63
C ASP A 225 -8.79 -9.96 -2.73
N THR A 226 -9.10 -9.64 -3.99
CA THR A 226 -8.45 -10.24 -5.17
C THR A 226 -7.05 -9.73 -5.41
N ALA A 227 -6.18 -10.59 -5.95
CA ALA A 227 -4.81 -10.23 -6.34
C ALA A 227 -4.75 -9.17 -7.46
N ALA A 228 -5.61 -9.28 -8.47
CA ALA A 228 -5.57 -8.43 -9.65
C ALA A 228 -6.92 -8.24 -10.37
N SER A 229 -7.95 -9.01 -10.03
CA SER A 229 -9.22 -8.98 -10.77
C SER A 229 -10.15 -7.87 -10.28
N SER A 230 -10.13 -6.72 -10.94
CA SER A 230 -11.11 -5.66 -10.71
C SER A 230 -12.54 -6.09 -11.08
N ASP A 231 -12.70 -6.98 -12.06
CA ASP A 231 -14.00 -7.56 -12.42
C ASP A 231 -14.63 -8.32 -11.23
N TRP A 232 -13.85 -9.18 -10.57
CA TRP A 232 -14.34 -9.90 -9.39
C TRP A 232 -14.76 -8.93 -8.27
N VAL A 233 -14.01 -7.85 -8.07
CA VAL A 233 -14.35 -6.84 -7.05
C VAL A 233 -15.67 -6.17 -7.36
N ILE A 234 -15.88 -5.77 -8.62
CA ILE A 234 -17.12 -5.11 -9.06
C ILE A 234 -18.31 -6.09 -8.99
N ARG A 235 -18.12 -7.31 -9.51
CA ARG A 235 -19.16 -8.36 -9.45
C ARG A 235 -19.53 -8.71 -8.00
N PHE A 236 -18.54 -8.81 -7.11
CA PHE A 236 -18.77 -9.09 -5.70
C PHE A 236 -19.67 -8.01 -5.06
N GLY A 237 -19.41 -6.74 -5.33
CA GLY A 237 -20.27 -5.65 -4.90
C GLY A 237 -21.71 -5.82 -5.39
N ASN A 238 -21.88 -6.09 -6.68
CA ASN A 238 -23.20 -6.22 -7.30
C ASN A 238 -23.99 -7.43 -6.79
N GLU A 239 -23.31 -8.56 -6.53
CA GLU A 239 -23.99 -9.83 -6.20
C GLU A 239 -24.13 -10.07 -4.70
N VAL A 240 -23.19 -9.56 -3.87
CA VAL A 240 -23.14 -9.84 -2.43
C VAL A 240 -23.77 -8.70 -1.61
N ALA A 241 -23.65 -7.43 -2.02
CA ALA A 241 -24.22 -6.32 -1.28
C ALA A 241 -25.75 -6.45 -1.08
N PRO A 242 -26.55 -6.85 -2.09
CA PRO A 242 -27.99 -7.05 -1.88
C PRO A 242 -28.33 -8.16 -0.88
N LYS A 243 -27.46 -9.17 -0.74
CA LYS A 243 -27.68 -10.33 0.15
C LYS A 243 -27.30 -10.03 1.60
N LEU A 244 -26.19 -9.30 1.80
CA LEU A 244 -25.70 -8.98 3.14
C LEU A 244 -26.23 -7.65 3.70
N GLY A 245 -26.67 -6.74 2.85
CA GLY A 245 -27.12 -5.40 3.26
C GLY A 245 -26.03 -4.68 4.03
N LYS A 246 -26.36 -4.10 5.19
CA LYS A 246 -25.44 -3.30 6.01
C LYS A 246 -24.23 -4.07 6.59
N ARG A 247 -24.21 -5.39 6.49
CA ARG A 247 -23.08 -6.21 6.97
C ARG A 247 -21.91 -6.21 5.99
N LEU A 248 -22.14 -6.05 4.69
CA LEU A 248 -21.05 -5.74 3.77
C LEU A 248 -20.73 -4.24 3.86
N VAL A 249 -19.49 -3.88 4.18
CA VAL A 249 -19.08 -2.49 4.41
C VAL A 249 -18.01 -2.01 3.46
N ALA A 250 -17.27 -2.92 2.81
CA ALA A 250 -16.15 -2.57 1.96
C ALA A 250 -16.02 -3.51 0.76
N LEU A 251 -15.65 -2.93 -0.39
CA LEU A 251 -14.98 -3.66 -1.45
C LEU A 251 -13.47 -3.58 -1.22
N SER A 252 -12.75 -4.67 -1.49
CA SER A 252 -11.31 -4.76 -1.30
C SER A 252 -10.61 -5.51 -2.43
N GLY A 253 -9.35 -5.20 -2.64
CA GLY A 253 -8.48 -5.83 -3.61
C GLY A 253 -7.03 -5.43 -3.37
N HIS A 254 -6.12 -6.04 -4.11
CA HIS A 254 -4.68 -5.84 -3.99
C HIS A 254 -4.09 -5.18 -5.24
N TYR A 255 -2.93 -4.57 -5.07
CA TYR A 255 -2.15 -4.05 -6.18
C TYR A 255 -0.67 -3.97 -5.85
N TYR A 256 0.14 -4.60 -6.68
CA TYR A 256 1.59 -4.44 -6.70
C TYR A 256 2.01 -3.75 -7.99
N ALA A 257 2.79 -2.67 -7.86
CA ALA A 257 3.18 -1.86 -9.01
C ALA A 257 4.02 -2.65 -10.01
N GLU A 258 4.90 -3.52 -9.50
CA GLU A 258 5.85 -4.29 -10.28
C GLU A 258 5.94 -5.75 -9.80
N GLY A 259 6.68 -6.57 -10.56
CA GLY A 259 7.05 -7.95 -10.23
C GLY A 259 7.00 -8.92 -11.41
N PRO A 260 7.63 -10.09 -11.25
CA PRO A 260 8.39 -10.54 -10.08
C PRO A 260 9.76 -9.84 -9.95
N PRO A 261 10.40 -9.83 -8.77
CA PRO A 261 11.63 -9.06 -8.54
C PRO A 261 12.83 -9.47 -9.40
N ASN A 262 12.85 -10.72 -9.89
CA ASN A 262 13.88 -11.26 -10.80
C ASN A 262 13.62 -10.93 -12.28
N ASP A 263 12.48 -10.34 -12.65
CA ASP A 263 12.25 -9.88 -14.02
C ASP A 263 13.14 -8.65 -14.31
N PRO A 264 14.00 -8.69 -15.35
CA PRO A 264 14.87 -7.57 -15.71
C PRO A 264 14.10 -6.32 -16.13
N ARG A 265 12.83 -6.44 -16.50
CA ARG A 265 11.95 -5.31 -16.84
C ARG A 265 11.46 -4.55 -15.61
N VAL A 266 11.57 -5.12 -14.42
CA VAL A 266 11.25 -4.43 -13.15
C VAL A 266 12.40 -3.50 -12.82
N THR A 267 12.20 -2.21 -13.01
CA THR A 267 13.21 -1.16 -12.79
C THR A 267 12.66 0.01 -11.99
N THR A 268 13.55 0.81 -11.43
CA THR A 268 13.19 2.03 -10.70
C THR A 268 12.45 3.04 -11.60
N GLU A 269 12.89 3.19 -12.84
CA GLU A 269 12.27 4.10 -13.81
C GLU A 269 10.83 3.68 -14.08
N ARG A 270 10.59 2.39 -14.23
CA ARG A 270 9.26 1.84 -14.49
C ARG A 270 8.35 1.99 -13.26
N LEU A 271 8.86 1.74 -12.07
CA LEU A 271 8.15 1.99 -10.82
C LEU A 271 7.70 3.47 -10.73
N LEU A 272 8.60 4.41 -10.99
CA LEU A 272 8.34 5.85 -10.91
C LEU A 272 7.45 6.38 -12.05
N ALA A 273 7.48 5.74 -13.21
CA ALA A 273 6.55 6.06 -14.30
C ALA A 273 5.10 5.76 -13.91
N GLY A 274 4.88 4.77 -13.05
CA GLY A 274 3.56 4.30 -12.63
C GLY A 274 2.82 3.55 -13.73
N ASN A 275 1.63 3.07 -13.39
CA ASN A 275 0.75 2.36 -14.32
C ASN A 275 -0.64 3.03 -14.35
N PRO A 276 -1.03 3.67 -15.46
CA PRO A 276 -2.34 4.31 -15.59
C PRO A 276 -3.53 3.36 -15.35
N ALA A 277 -3.37 2.07 -15.66
CA ALA A 277 -4.43 1.08 -15.49
C ALA A 277 -4.88 0.92 -14.04
N VAL A 278 -4.00 1.16 -13.05
CA VAL A 278 -4.41 1.13 -11.63
C VAL A 278 -5.41 2.24 -11.31
N ALA A 279 -5.21 3.42 -11.88
CA ALA A 279 -6.13 4.54 -11.67
C ALA A 279 -7.51 4.28 -12.33
N GLU A 280 -7.53 3.64 -13.49
CA GLU A 280 -8.76 3.25 -14.19
C GLU A 280 -9.53 2.18 -13.39
N SER A 281 -8.84 1.14 -12.95
CA SER A 281 -9.41 0.08 -12.11
C SER A 281 -9.94 0.63 -10.79
N ALA A 282 -9.15 1.43 -10.07
CA ALA A 282 -9.57 2.05 -8.82
C ALA A 282 -10.81 2.92 -9.00
N ARG A 283 -10.87 3.73 -10.06
CA ARG A 283 -12.02 4.57 -10.39
C ARG A 283 -13.27 3.74 -10.68
N ALA A 284 -13.13 2.61 -11.39
CA ALA A 284 -14.25 1.71 -11.66
C ALA A 284 -14.77 1.03 -10.38
N ILE A 285 -13.87 0.56 -9.51
CA ILE A 285 -14.25 -0.07 -8.25
C ILE A 285 -14.87 0.95 -7.29
N VAL A 286 -14.34 2.18 -7.20
CA VAL A 286 -14.92 3.25 -6.37
C VAL A 286 -16.35 3.54 -6.81
N ARG A 287 -16.64 3.64 -8.12
CA ARG A 287 -18.00 3.81 -8.62
C ARG A 287 -18.92 2.65 -8.22
N ALA A 288 -18.43 1.41 -8.31
CA ALA A 288 -19.20 0.25 -7.89
C ALA A 288 -19.47 0.25 -6.37
N ALA A 289 -18.49 0.64 -5.57
CA ALA A 289 -18.64 0.78 -4.12
C ALA A 289 -19.68 1.85 -3.78
N ASP A 290 -19.59 3.04 -4.39
CA ASP A 290 -20.55 4.14 -4.19
C ASP A 290 -22.00 3.72 -4.53
N ALA A 291 -22.18 2.95 -5.60
CA ALA A 291 -23.50 2.46 -6.02
C ALA A 291 -24.20 1.58 -4.97
N HIS A 292 -23.42 0.97 -4.08
CA HIS A 292 -23.89 0.11 -2.99
C HIS A 292 -23.73 0.71 -1.59
N ASN A 293 -23.32 1.99 -1.47
CA ASN A 293 -22.99 2.66 -0.21
C ASN A 293 -21.85 1.94 0.54
N LEU A 294 -20.89 1.40 -0.18
CA LEU A 294 -19.68 0.75 0.34
C LEU A 294 -18.49 1.70 0.18
N ILE A 295 -17.42 1.40 0.93
CA ILE A 295 -16.12 1.99 0.66
C ILE A 295 -15.28 1.05 -0.22
N TYR A 296 -14.34 1.61 -1.01
CA TYR A 296 -13.26 0.82 -1.58
C TYR A 296 -11.96 1.06 -0.80
N ARG A 297 -11.36 -0.01 -0.31
CA ARG A 297 -10.07 0.02 0.35
C ARG A 297 -9.11 -0.96 -0.32
N MET A 298 -7.92 -0.48 -0.71
CA MET A 298 -6.84 -1.32 -1.17
C MET A 298 -6.20 -1.98 0.06
N THR A 299 -6.51 -3.23 0.30
CA THR A 299 -6.18 -3.92 1.56
C THR A 299 -4.81 -4.55 1.57
N GLU A 300 -4.18 -4.68 0.40
CA GLU A 300 -2.79 -5.08 0.26
C GLU A 300 -2.18 -4.49 -1.01
N GLY A 301 -0.91 -4.18 -0.97
CA GLY A 301 -0.15 -3.75 -2.13
C GLY A 301 1.22 -3.24 -1.74
N ASN A 302 2.11 -3.12 -2.71
CA ASN A 302 3.40 -2.46 -2.54
C ASN A 302 4.10 -2.25 -3.90
N SER A 303 5.36 -1.79 -3.88
CA SER A 303 6.19 -1.50 -5.04
C SER A 303 6.45 -2.72 -5.95
N CYS A 304 6.64 -3.92 -5.36
CA CYS A 304 6.92 -5.13 -6.13
C CYS A 304 6.47 -6.35 -5.31
N TYR A 305 5.66 -7.25 -5.90
CA TYR A 305 5.22 -8.45 -5.20
C TYR A 305 6.37 -9.43 -4.89
N ARG A 306 6.11 -10.48 -4.10
CA ARG A 306 7.10 -11.47 -3.63
C ARG A 306 8.25 -10.84 -2.83
N GLY A 307 7.93 -10.02 -1.84
CA GLY A 307 8.91 -9.50 -0.89
C GLY A 307 9.65 -8.22 -1.32
N GLY A 308 9.39 -7.72 -2.55
CA GLY A 308 10.06 -6.53 -3.08
C GLY A 308 11.36 -6.84 -3.80
N LYS A 309 11.84 -5.87 -4.59
CA LYS A 309 13.12 -5.93 -5.29
C LYS A 309 14.18 -5.13 -4.53
N PRO A 310 15.31 -5.74 -4.14
CA PRO A 310 16.40 -5.02 -3.48
C PRO A 310 16.93 -3.86 -4.34
N GLY A 311 17.28 -2.75 -3.72
CA GLY A 311 17.75 -1.52 -4.39
C GLY A 311 16.67 -0.74 -5.13
N MET A 312 15.40 -1.19 -5.06
CA MET A 312 14.24 -0.49 -5.61
C MET A 312 13.14 -0.36 -4.54
N SER A 313 12.69 -1.47 -3.98
CA SER A 313 11.58 -1.49 -3.01
C SER A 313 11.98 -0.98 -1.62
N ASP A 314 13.24 -1.14 -1.26
CA ASP A 314 13.87 -0.66 -0.02
C ASP A 314 14.68 0.64 -0.22
N ALA A 315 14.57 1.26 -1.39
CA ALA A 315 15.30 2.47 -1.75
C ALA A 315 14.43 3.72 -1.78
N PHE A 316 15.05 4.90 -1.87
CA PHE A 316 14.37 6.21 -1.87
C PHE A 316 13.34 6.35 -2.99
N ALA A 317 13.54 5.68 -4.13
CA ALA A 317 12.54 5.61 -5.19
C ALA A 317 11.17 5.12 -4.68
N ALA A 318 11.14 4.16 -3.75
CA ALA A 318 9.90 3.68 -3.14
C ALA A 318 9.19 4.75 -2.29
N SER A 319 9.92 5.72 -1.71
CA SER A 319 9.31 6.87 -1.02
C SER A 319 8.52 7.76 -1.98
N LEU A 320 9.13 8.09 -3.13
CA LEU A 320 8.50 8.95 -4.14
C LEU A 320 7.32 8.23 -4.80
N TRP A 321 7.49 6.95 -5.12
CA TRP A 321 6.41 6.11 -5.62
C TRP A 321 5.23 6.07 -4.64
N ALA A 322 5.49 5.79 -3.36
CA ALA A 322 4.44 5.70 -2.35
C ALA A 322 3.70 7.03 -2.17
N ALA A 323 4.42 8.17 -2.10
CA ALA A 323 3.81 9.48 -2.00
C ALA A 323 2.84 9.75 -3.16
N ASP A 324 3.28 9.52 -4.40
CA ASP A 324 2.48 9.74 -5.61
C ASP A 324 1.30 8.73 -5.71
N TYR A 325 1.58 7.44 -5.47
CA TYR A 325 0.59 6.37 -5.55
C TYR A 325 -0.54 6.53 -4.53
N LEU A 326 -0.20 6.78 -3.26
CA LEU A 326 -1.16 6.96 -2.18
C LEU A 326 -2.05 8.18 -2.44
N MET A 327 -1.47 9.29 -2.89
CA MET A 327 -2.21 10.50 -3.20
C MET A 327 -3.06 10.38 -4.46
N THR A 328 -2.59 9.64 -5.47
CA THR A 328 -3.39 9.30 -6.65
C THR A 328 -4.65 8.55 -6.23
N LEU A 329 -4.54 7.49 -5.43
CA LEU A 329 -5.68 6.70 -4.99
C LEU A 329 -6.62 7.50 -4.06
N ALA A 330 -6.08 8.36 -3.19
CA ALA A 330 -6.89 9.29 -2.40
C ALA A 330 -7.73 10.20 -3.30
N SER A 331 -7.12 10.75 -4.38
CA SER A 331 -7.82 11.63 -5.33
C SER A 331 -8.94 10.92 -6.10
N LEU A 332 -8.85 9.61 -6.25
CA LEU A 332 -9.87 8.78 -6.89
C LEU A 332 -11.00 8.35 -5.94
N GLY A 333 -10.87 8.63 -4.65
CA GLY A 333 -11.89 8.31 -3.66
C GLY A 333 -11.71 6.97 -2.97
N CYS A 334 -10.54 6.33 -3.06
CA CYS A 334 -10.24 5.18 -2.22
C CYS A 334 -10.29 5.59 -0.74
N ALA A 335 -10.92 4.75 0.08
CA ALA A 335 -11.07 5.02 1.51
C ALA A 335 -9.81 4.72 2.33
N GLY A 336 -8.84 4.05 1.73
CA GLY A 336 -7.55 3.78 2.36
C GLY A 336 -6.74 2.73 1.62
N ILE A 337 -5.48 2.62 2.02
CA ILE A 337 -4.51 1.69 1.45
C ILE A 337 -3.69 1.08 2.57
N ASN A 338 -3.52 -0.25 2.52
CA ASN A 338 -2.64 -0.99 3.41
C ASN A 338 -1.41 -1.44 2.63
N LEU A 339 -0.26 -0.83 2.87
CA LEU A 339 0.99 -1.32 2.28
C LEU A 339 1.45 -2.57 3.02
N HIS A 340 1.73 -3.63 2.24
CA HIS A 340 2.13 -4.92 2.78
C HIS A 340 3.55 -4.89 3.32
N GLY A 341 3.78 -5.60 4.42
CA GLY A 341 5.06 -5.69 5.09
C GLY A 341 5.02 -6.70 6.23
N GLY A 342 5.98 -6.60 7.12
CA GLY A 342 6.07 -7.45 8.29
C GLY A 342 7.45 -8.04 8.51
N ASP A 343 7.53 -8.96 9.48
CA ASP A 343 8.76 -9.70 9.74
C ASP A 343 9.10 -10.62 8.58
N SER A 344 10.35 -10.61 8.17
CA SER A 344 10.86 -11.34 6.99
C SER A 344 10.55 -12.83 7.03
N ARG A 345 10.47 -13.45 8.21
CA ARG A 345 10.15 -14.87 8.39
C ARG A 345 8.73 -15.20 7.94
N PHE A 346 7.77 -14.33 8.25
CA PHE A 346 6.37 -14.55 7.88
C PHE A 346 6.11 -14.15 6.43
N LEU A 347 6.78 -13.11 5.92
CA LEU A 347 6.77 -12.79 4.50
C LEU A 347 7.36 -13.95 3.67
N SER A 348 8.46 -14.56 4.13
CA SER A 348 9.02 -15.77 3.51
C SER A 348 8.04 -16.94 3.56
N ALA A 349 7.44 -17.18 4.72
CA ALA A 349 6.44 -18.24 4.88
C ALA A 349 5.23 -18.05 3.95
N GLY A 350 4.77 -16.80 3.76
CA GLY A 350 3.71 -16.43 2.81
C GLY A 350 4.05 -16.74 1.35
N LEU A 351 5.33 -16.96 1.05
CA LEU A 351 5.85 -17.34 -0.27
C LEU A 351 6.33 -18.80 -0.32
N GLY A 352 5.89 -19.66 0.61
CA GLY A 352 6.29 -21.04 0.69
C GLY A 352 7.78 -21.24 0.98
N ASP A 353 8.36 -20.32 1.74
CA ASP A 353 9.79 -20.22 2.05
C ASP A 353 10.71 -20.03 0.83
N HIS A 354 10.13 -19.68 -0.34
CA HIS A 354 10.89 -19.24 -1.50
C HIS A 354 11.39 -17.79 -1.31
N ASN A 355 12.54 -17.49 -1.91
CA ASN A 355 13.13 -16.17 -1.85
C ASN A 355 13.55 -15.67 -3.25
N PRO A 356 12.61 -15.16 -4.05
CA PRO A 356 12.85 -14.80 -5.45
C PRO A 356 13.86 -13.66 -5.61
N GLY A 357 14.07 -12.82 -4.60
CA GLY A 357 15.09 -11.76 -4.64
C GLY A 357 16.51 -12.27 -4.56
N LEU A 358 16.72 -13.49 -4.05
CA LEU A 358 18.04 -14.15 -3.93
C LEU A 358 18.29 -15.23 -4.96
N GLU A 359 17.28 -15.70 -5.67
CA GLU A 359 17.44 -16.63 -6.81
C GLU A 359 18.34 -16.02 -7.89
N VAL A 360 18.28 -14.70 -8.07
CA VAL A 360 19.17 -13.94 -8.97
C VAL A 360 20.64 -14.04 -8.56
N ALA A 361 20.93 -14.29 -7.30
CA ALA A 361 22.28 -14.42 -6.74
C ALA A 361 22.73 -15.89 -6.59
N GLY A 362 21.94 -16.86 -7.03
CA GLY A 362 22.25 -18.30 -6.91
C GLY A 362 22.20 -18.83 -5.47
N ASN A 363 21.53 -18.16 -4.58
CA ASN A 363 21.49 -18.47 -3.15
C ASN A 363 20.06 -18.84 -2.74
N ASN A 364 19.66 -20.10 -2.93
CA ASN A 364 18.32 -20.62 -2.60
C ASN A 364 18.08 -20.86 -1.09
N LYS A 365 18.81 -20.21 -0.20
CA LYS A 365 18.55 -20.33 1.23
C LYS A 365 17.47 -19.36 1.65
N PRO A 366 16.49 -19.79 2.49
CA PRO A 366 15.58 -18.86 3.18
C PRO A 366 16.44 -17.82 3.91
N SER A 367 16.42 -16.60 3.42
CA SER A 367 17.23 -15.55 4.00
C SER A 367 16.32 -14.62 4.78
N ALA A 368 16.85 -14.08 5.87
CA ALA A 368 16.27 -12.96 6.62
C ALA A 368 16.04 -11.69 5.76
N ALA A 369 16.41 -11.73 4.48
CA ALA A 369 16.36 -10.62 3.55
C ALA A 369 15.03 -10.45 2.79
N ASN A 370 14.02 -11.30 3.00
CA ASN A 370 12.68 -11.07 2.43
C ASN A 370 12.01 -9.85 3.07
N GLY A 371 11.25 -9.11 2.28
CA GLY A 371 10.51 -7.95 2.78
C GLY A 371 11.21 -6.62 2.51
N PHE A 372 11.88 -6.49 1.36
CA PHE A 372 12.49 -5.22 0.92
C PHE A 372 11.46 -4.09 0.83
N TYR A 373 10.21 -4.40 0.54
CA TYR A 373 9.12 -3.43 0.45
C TYR A 373 8.52 -3.02 1.81
N THR A 374 8.87 -3.71 2.92
CA THR A 374 8.20 -3.46 4.21
C THR A 374 8.42 -2.03 4.71
N PRO A 375 7.38 -1.30 5.12
CA PRO A 375 7.56 0.05 5.66
C PRO A 375 8.32 0.08 6.99
N ILE A 376 8.07 -0.90 7.86
CA ILE A 376 8.76 -1.07 9.14
C ILE A 376 9.55 -2.36 9.08
N ALA A 377 10.87 -2.24 9.00
CA ALA A 377 11.75 -3.40 9.00
C ALA A 377 11.80 -4.04 10.38
N THR A 378 11.61 -5.36 10.41
CA THR A 378 11.77 -6.16 11.63
C THR A 378 12.60 -7.41 11.32
N GLU A 379 13.47 -7.76 12.24
CA GLU A 379 14.30 -8.94 12.17
C GLU A 379 14.09 -9.77 13.44
N ARG A 380 13.65 -11.02 13.27
CA ARG A 380 13.35 -11.93 14.40
C ARG A 380 12.45 -11.30 15.45
N GLY A 381 11.46 -10.55 14.99
CA GLY A 381 10.50 -9.87 15.86
C GLY A 381 11.00 -8.56 16.49
N GLN A 382 12.22 -8.11 16.22
CA GLN A 382 12.75 -6.84 16.72
C GLN A 382 12.70 -5.78 15.63
N VAL A 383 12.33 -4.55 15.99
CA VAL A 383 12.30 -3.41 15.03
C VAL A 383 13.73 -3.04 14.65
N ALA A 384 13.99 -3.00 13.33
CA ALA A 384 15.23 -2.49 12.76
C ALA A 384 15.11 -1.03 12.29
N GLY A 385 13.89 -0.53 12.07
CA GLY A 385 13.62 0.86 11.74
C GLY A 385 12.65 1.07 10.59
N ALA A 386 12.41 2.35 10.26
CA ALA A 386 11.60 2.77 9.12
C ALA A 386 12.41 2.66 7.81
N ARG A 387 11.84 2.02 6.79
CA ARG A 387 12.43 1.97 5.45
C ARG A 387 11.99 3.17 4.60
N PRO A 388 12.65 3.44 3.46
CA PRO A 388 12.32 4.60 2.62
C PRO A 388 10.85 4.76 2.28
N VAL A 389 10.13 3.69 1.95
CA VAL A 389 8.69 3.73 1.60
C VAL A 389 7.83 4.35 2.72
N TYR A 390 8.23 4.21 3.98
CA TYR A 390 7.56 4.80 5.14
C TYR A 390 7.46 6.33 5.05
N TYR A 391 8.48 6.99 4.51
CA TYR A 391 8.50 8.46 4.38
C TYR A 391 7.51 8.98 3.32
N GLY A 392 7.29 8.22 2.25
CA GLY A 392 6.22 8.49 1.29
C GLY A 392 4.83 8.37 1.94
N MET A 393 4.66 7.39 2.82
CA MET A 393 3.44 7.23 3.61
C MET A 393 3.25 8.37 4.61
N LEU A 394 4.32 8.85 5.27
CA LEU A 394 4.27 10.02 6.16
C LEU A 394 3.81 11.27 5.42
N LEU A 395 4.32 11.51 4.19
CA LEU A 395 3.86 12.63 3.37
C LEU A 395 2.35 12.52 3.09
N ALA A 396 1.88 11.35 2.67
CA ALA A 396 0.47 11.12 2.38
C ALA A 396 -0.41 11.23 3.64
N GLN A 397 0.11 10.86 4.83
CA GLN A 397 -0.60 10.97 6.12
C GLN A 397 -0.97 12.42 6.45
N GLU A 398 -0.20 13.40 6.01
CA GLU A 398 -0.53 14.82 6.24
C GLU A 398 -1.86 15.24 5.60
N PHE A 399 -2.32 14.52 4.57
CA PHE A 399 -3.61 14.73 3.94
C PHE A 399 -4.79 14.06 4.67
N ALA A 400 -4.52 13.22 5.66
CA ALA A 400 -5.58 12.53 6.39
C ALA A 400 -6.53 13.52 7.09
N GLY A 401 -7.83 13.38 6.83
CA GLY A 401 -8.87 14.28 7.32
C GLY A 401 -9.00 15.60 6.56
N ALA A 402 -8.17 15.87 5.54
CA ALA A 402 -8.29 17.04 4.68
C ALA A 402 -9.32 16.82 3.55
N THR A 403 -9.89 17.89 3.03
CA THR A 403 -10.73 17.89 1.83
C THR A 403 -9.87 18.21 0.61
N LEU A 404 -9.89 17.36 -0.38
CA LEU A 404 -9.11 17.55 -1.62
C LEU A 404 -9.57 18.80 -2.37
N LEU A 405 -8.62 19.48 -3.00
CA LEU A 405 -8.86 20.66 -3.84
C LEU A 405 -8.46 20.36 -5.30
N GLY A 406 -9.15 20.99 -6.23
CA GLY A 406 -8.79 20.95 -7.64
C GLY A 406 -7.46 21.64 -7.92
N LEU A 407 -6.61 21.03 -8.74
CA LEU A 407 -5.38 21.62 -9.25
C LEU A 407 -5.38 21.62 -10.77
N GLU A 408 -4.86 22.67 -11.40
CA GLU A 408 -4.75 22.80 -12.85
C GLU A 408 -3.33 23.26 -13.24
N PRO A 409 -2.53 22.40 -13.91
CA PRO A 409 -2.72 20.96 -14.07
C PRO A 409 -2.43 20.17 -12.79
N ALA A 410 -3.12 19.03 -12.60
CA ALA A 410 -2.86 18.14 -11.47
C ALA A 410 -1.63 17.25 -11.67
N GLN A 411 -1.23 17.02 -12.91
CA GLN A 411 -0.04 16.25 -13.28
C GLN A 411 0.63 16.83 -14.50
N SER A 412 1.95 16.74 -14.57
CA SER A 412 2.74 17.18 -15.74
C SER A 412 3.99 16.30 -15.88
N GLY A 413 3.92 15.34 -16.81
CA GLY A 413 5.00 14.38 -17.02
C GLY A 413 5.29 13.56 -15.76
N SER A 414 6.53 13.66 -15.24
CA SER A 414 6.96 12.98 -14.01
C SER A 414 6.57 13.70 -12.71
N LEU A 415 5.90 14.86 -12.80
CA LEU A 415 5.46 15.62 -11.63
C LEU A 415 4.02 15.27 -11.26
N GLY A 416 3.81 14.74 -10.04
CA GLY A 416 2.52 14.64 -9.38
C GLY A 416 2.27 15.88 -8.52
N ALA A 417 1.02 16.39 -8.53
CA ALA A 417 0.61 17.52 -7.71
C ALA A 417 -0.75 17.25 -7.06
N TYR A 418 -0.85 17.48 -5.74
CA TYR A 418 -2.03 17.17 -4.94
C TYR A 418 -2.31 18.30 -3.96
N GLY A 419 -3.54 18.81 -4.00
CA GLY A 419 -4.00 19.89 -3.13
C GLY A 419 -5.08 19.39 -2.16
N ALA A 420 -5.07 19.90 -0.94
CA ALA A 420 -6.16 19.69 0.02
C ALA A 420 -6.24 20.84 1.03
N GLU A 421 -7.35 20.92 1.74
CA GLU A 421 -7.55 21.88 2.83
C GLU A 421 -7.94 21.17 4.12
N ARG A 422 -7.31 21.56 5.22
CA ARG A 422 -7.65 21.10 6.57
C ARG A 422 -7.57 22.27 7.55
N SER A 423 -8.69 22.58 8.18
CA SER A 423 -8.78 23.63 9.24
C SER A 423 -8.20 24.99 8.80
N GLY A 424 -8.51 25.43 7.58
CA GLY A 424 -8.05 26.71 7.03
C GLY A 424 -6.64 26.71 6.45
N THR A 425 -5.89 25.61 6.58
CA THR A 425 -4.56 25.44 5.95
C THR A 425 -4.71 24.66 4.65
N VAL A 426 -4.20 25.21 3.56
CA VAL A 426 -4.06 24.48 2.30
C VAL A 426 -2.76 23.73 2.30
N LEU A 427 -2.84 22.44 1.98
CA LEU A 427 -1.74 21.51 1.79
C LEU A 427 -1.51 21.32 0.30
N LEU A 428 -0.26 21.41 -0.16
CA LEU A 428 0.11 21.13 -1.55
C LEU A 428 1.31 20.21 -1.57
N ALA A 429 1.13 18.98 -2.05
CA ALA A 429 2.24 18.07 -2.30
C ALA A 429 2.64 18.11 -3.78
N LEU A 430 3.93 18.23 -4.03
CA LEU A 430 4.55 18.20 -5.34
C LEU A 430 5.61 17.08 -5.36
N VAL A 431 5.45 16.08 -6.22
CA VAL A 431 6.33 14.91 -6.26
C VAL A 431 7.01 14.85 -7.63
N ASN A 432 8.29 15.24 -7.68
CA ASN A 432 9.11 15.16 -8.89
C ASN A 432 9.82 13.81 -8.96
N LYS A 433 9.26 12.88 -9.74
CA LYS A 433 9.77 11.52 -9.93
C LYS A 433 10.86 11.41 -11.02
N ALA A 434 11.22 12.52 -11.68
CA ALA A 434 12.29 12.52 -12.67
C ALA A 434 13.64 12.24 -12.01
N SER A 435 14.49 11.46 -12.66
CA SER A 435 15.87 11.22 -12.21
C SER A 435 16.79 12.42 -12.43
N PHE A 436 16.40 13.34 -13.32
CA PHE A 436 17.10 14.58 -13.62
C PHE A 436 16.09 15.68 -14.01
N GLY A 437 16.50 16.93 -13.89
CA GLY A 437 15.68 18.09 -14.24
C GLY A 437 14.85 18.60 -13.07
N ASP A 438 15.33 19.66 -12.45
CA ASP A 438 14.60 20.39 -11.42
C ASP A 438 13.36 21.07 -12.04
N ARG A 439 12.32 21.27 -11.26
CA ARG A 439 11.11 21.94 -11.66
C ARG A 439 10.91 23.23 -10.90
N ASP A 440 10.91 24.36 -11.61
CA ASP A 440 10.44 25.62 -11.08
C ASP A 440 8.93 25.74 -11.27
N ILE A 441 8.20 25.84 -10.15
CA ILE A 441 6.74 25.79 -10.15
C ILE A 441 6.21 27.10 -9.59
N HIS A 442 5.35 27.75 -10.37
CA HIS A 442 4.57 28.89 -9.98
C HIS A 442 3.23 28.43 -9.44
N ILE A 443 2.96 28.70 -8.18
CA ILE A 443 1.66 28.39 -7.56
C ILE A 443 0.81 29.66 -7.57
N MET A 444 -0.35 29.56 -8.17
CA MET A 444 -1.40 30.57 -8.17
C MET A 444 -2.61 30.03 -7.40
N SER A 445 -3.38 30.92 -6.77
CA SER A 445 -4.60 30.55 -6.06
C SER A 445 -5.67 31.64 -6.27
N ASP A 446 -6.92 31.23 -6.18
CA ASP A 446 -8.09 32.12 -6.06
C ASP A 446 -8.22 32.71 -4.65
N ARG A 447 -7.43 32.23 -3.67
CA ARG A 447 -7.32 32.78 -2.31
C ARG A 447 -5.95 33.44 -2.11
N SER A 448 -5.90 34.47 -1.27
CA SER A 448 -4.64 35.03 -0.80
C SER A 448 -4.14 34.28 0.42
N PHE A 449 -2.81 34.05 0.45
CA PHE A 449 -2.10 33.48 1.60
C PHE A 449 -1.15 34.53 2.17
N SER A 450 -1.05 34.58 3.49
CA SER A 450 -0.13 35.47 4.19
C SER A 450 1.19 34.78 4.57
N ARG A 451 1.15 33.47 4.70
CA ARG A 451 2.28 32.63 5.13
C ARG A 451 2.35 31.34 4.34
N ALA A 452 3.58 30.97 4.00
CA ALA A 452 3.88 29.66 3.42
C ALA A 452 5.11 29.05 4.07
N THR A 453 5.06 27.76 4.34
CA THR A 453 6.21 26.95 4.76
C THR A 453 6.20 25.63 4.03
N LEU A 454 7.33 24.93 3.99
CA LEU A 454 7.41 23.62 3.34
C LEU A 454 8.28 22.63 4.12
N TRP A 455 8.01 21.35 3.87
CA TRP A 455 8.87 20.21 4.19
C TRP A 455 9.33 19.56 2.89
N ARG A 456 10.60 19.12 2.86
CA ARG A 456 11.17 18.37 1.73
C ARG A 456 11.31 16.91 2.09
N LEU A 457 10.93 16.04 1.16
CA LEU A 457 11.23 14.61 1.17
C LEU A 457 12.42 14.41 0.23
N THR A 458 13.56 14.02 0.78
CA THR A 458 14.83 13.90 0.07
C THR A 458 15.58 12.63 0.46
N GLY A 459 16.47 12.18 -0.39
CA GLY A 459 17.42 11.10 -0.16
C GLY A 459 18.71 11.34 -0.93
N PRO A 460 19.80 10.59 -0.63
CA PRO A 460 21.09 10.75 -1.32
C PRO A 460 21.04 10.41 -2.82
N GLY A 461 20.14 9.54 -3.24
CA GLY A 461 19.91 9.10 -4.61
C GLY A 461 18.70 8.19 -4.67
N LEU A 462 18.16 7.91 -5.86
CA LEU A 462 16.97 7.06 -6.03
C LEU A 462 17.16 5.62 -5.50
N ASP A 463 18.40 5.13 -5.53
CA ASP A 463 18.82 3.81 -5.07
C ASP A 463 19.25 3.78 -3.59
N ALA A 464 19.25 4.93 -2.90
CA ALA A 464 19.69 5.03 -1.51
C ALA A 464 18.71 4.31 -0.57
N THR A 465 19.19 3.34 0.18
CA THR A 465 18.43 2.57 1.18
C THR A 465 18.43 3.20 2.56
N THR A 466 19.26 4.23 2.76
CA THR A 466 19.41 5.01 4.00
C THR A 466 19.57 6.50 3.69
N GLY A 467 19.56 7.35 4.72
CA GLY A 467 19.76 8.80 4.54
C GLY A 467 18.52 9.52 3.97
N VAL A 468 17.34 8.88 4.02
CA VAL A 468 16.06 9.51 3.63
C VAL A 468 15.58 10.39 4.77
N GLU A 469 15.20 11.62 4.44
CA GLU A 469 14.69 12.61 5.37
C GLU A 469 13.37 13.22 4.87
N PHE A 470 12.45 13.50 5.80
CA PHE A 470 11.28 14.32 5.53
C PHE A 470 11.21 15.47 6.52
N GLY A 471 11.19 16.70 5.99
CA GLY A 471 11.34 17.93 6.80
C GLY A 471 12.72 18.00 7.47
N ARG A 472 13.79 17.59 6.80
CA ARG A 472 15.17 17.57 7.35
C ARG A 472 15.30 16.73 8.62
N SER A 473 14.53 15.68 8.74
CA SER A 473 14.53 14.79 9.90
C SER A 473 14.30 13.35 9.44
N ALA A 474 15.14 12.44 9.90
CA ALA A 474 14.93 11.02 9.81
C ALA A 474 14.03 10.53 10.96
N VAL A 475 13.34 9.41 10.76
CA VAL A 475 12.59 8.70 11.78
C VAL A 475 13.53 7.72 12.49
N SER A 476 13.64 7.79 13.82
CA SER A 476 14.43 6.82 14.59
C SER A 476 13.69 5.48 14.72
N SER A 477 14.40 4.43 15.16
CA SER A 477 13.82 3.12 15.46
C SER A 477 12.72 3.20 16.54
N GLU A 478 12.84 4.15 17.47
CA GLU A 478 11.87 4.43 18.52
C GLU A 478 10.75 5.40 18.08
N GLY A 479 10.64 5.70 16.77
CA GLY A 479 9.58 6.54 16.20
C GLY A 479 9.73 8.04 16.44
N ALA A 480 10.89 8.52 16.92
CA ALA A 480 11.13 9.95 17.05
C ALA A 480 11.32 10.60 15.66
N TRP A 481 10.64 11.71 15.43
CA TRP A 481 10.70 12.48 14.19
C TRP A 481 10.35 13.95 14.48
N ASN A 482 11.27 14.85 14.13
CA ASN A 482 11.18 16.27 14.44
C ASN A 482 11.36 17.12 13.17
N PRO A 483 10.33 17.21 12.31
CA PRO A 483 10.44 17.94 11.05
C PRO A 483 10.63 19.44 11.27
N ARG A 484 11.48 20.05 10.45
CA ARG A 484 11.76 21.48 10.43
C ARG A 484 11.16 22.11 9.19
N SER A 485 10.34 23.15 9.40
CA SER A 485 9.76 23.90 8.30
C SER A 485 10.74 24.91 7.73
N GLU A 486 10.75 25.02 6.41
CA GLU A 486 11.45 26.07 5.66
C GLU A 486 10.42 27.16 5.31
N PRO A 487 10.71 28.44 5.58
CA PRO A 487 9.83 29.54 5.14
C PRO A 487 9.88 29.68 3.62
N LEU A 488 8.73 29.99 3.03
CA LEU A 488 8.59 30.24 1.61
C LEU A 488 8.01 31.65 1.40
N PRO A 489 8.70 32.53 0.62
CA PRO A 489 8.18 33.87 0.38
C PRO A 489 6.89 33.86 -0.42
N VAL A 490 5.88 34.57 0.07
CA VAL A 490 4.65 34.87 -0.65
C VAL A 490 4.77 36.24 -1.29
N ARG A 491 4.61 36.36 -2.61
CA ARG A 491 4.68 37.63 -3.33
C ARG A 491 3.41 37.82 -4.16
N ASN A 492 2.64 38.87 -3.85
CA ASN A 492 1.40 39.18 -4.56
C ASN A 492 0.42 38.00 -4.65
N GLY A 493 0.32 37.17 -3.59
CA GLY A 493 -0.55 35.98 -3.56
C GLY A 493 -0.05 34.79 -4.39
N ALA A 494 1.15 34.88 -4.96
CA ALA A 494 1.78 33.80 -5.70
C ALA A 494 3.05 33.30 -4.98
N LEU A 495 3.40 32.06 -5.29
CA LEU A 495 4.61 31.38 -4.76
C LEU A 495 5.42 30.82 -5.90
N GLN A 496 6.72 30.82 -5.73
CA GLN A 496 7.64 30.09 -6.61
C GLN A 496 8.39 29.03 -5.80
N ILE A 497 8.37 27.79 -6.29
CA ILE A 497 8.95 26.65 -5.59
C ILE A 497 9.85 25.89 -6.54
N ALA A 498 11.11 25.73 -6.17
CA ALA A 498 12.00 24.79 -6.83
C ALA A 498 11.80 23.39 -6.21
N VAL A 499 11.42 22.42 -7.06
CA VAL A 499 11.28 21.00 -6.70
C VAL A 499 12.40 20.24 -7.44
N PRO A 500 13.49 19.92 -6.76
CA PRO A 500 14.61 19.19 -7.38
C PRO A 500 14.15 17.86 -7.99
N ALA A 501 14.92 17.37 -8.94
CA ALA A 501 14.78 16.02 -9.45
C ALA A 501 14.83 15.02 -8.29
N ALA A 502 14.15 13.90 -8.43
CA ALA A 502 14.10 12.85 -7.42
C ALA A 502 13.82 13.41 -6.01
N SER A 503 12.78 14.24 -5.86
CA SER A 503 12.37 14.79 -4.56
C SER A 503 10.87 15.05 -4.50
N ALA A 504 10.36 15.27 -3.28
CA ALA A 504 9.03 15.82 -3.11
C ALA A 504 9.01 16.96 -2.10
N VAL A 505 8.02 17.83 -2.20
CA VAL A 505 7.79 18.90 -1.23
C VAL A 505 6.33 18.86 -0.77
N LEU A 506 6.12 19.12 0.50
CA LEU A 506 4.82 19.39 1.09
C LEU A 506 4.78 20.85 1.56
N VAL A 507 3.89 21.63 0.99
CA VAL A 507 3.73 23.06 1.27
C VAL A 507 2.50 23.26 2.14
N PHE A 508 2.62 24.14 3.12
CA PHE A 508 1.55 24.59 4.02
C PHE A 508 1.30 26.07 3.75
N LEU A 509 0.06 26.43 3.37
CA LEU A 509 -0.38 27.76 3.02
C LEU A 509 -1.47 28.22 4.01
N SER A 510 -1.29 29.40 4.65
CA SER A 510 -2.25 29.96 5.60
C SER A 510 -2.43 31.48 5.45
#